data_c8b1cd5d4e11487bf143e40b58d9de9c
#
_entry.id   c8b1cd5d4e11487bf143e40b58d9de9c
#
_cell.length_a   1.000
_cell.length_b   1.000
_cell.length_c   1.000
_cell.angle_alpha   90.00
_cell.angle_beta   90.00
_cell.angle_gamma   90.00
#
_symmetry.space_group_name_H-M   'P 1'
#
loop_
_entity.id
_entity.type
_entity.pdbx_description
1 polymer ?
#
loop_
_entity_poly.entity_id
_entity_poly.type
_entity_poly.pdbx_seq_one_letter_code
_entity_poly.pdbx_strand_id
1 'polypeptide(L)'
;YSMSFSNSMYSMDNKVSSLSADLNSRFSDKFANQLLFTYTDITDERGSNSSDFPFVDIMNGYETLADGTVKQDLSPYMSFGYELFSYNNRVQNKITSLTDNFTWYAGNHKVTAGFNFEHQLANNSYMRGGTGYYRYRSVDDFINGAAPETVGLAYGYNGVSHPNAEVKFSQYGLYLQDEWNVNDCLKLTGGIRFDNIAFDNGDIMTNNAIKDLDFGGRHIDTGLWPKANIQISPRVGFVWDVLGDKSLKVRGGTGLFAGRLPLVFFTNMPTNSGMIQQNPYNAVTTYNSDGTVKSSNPTLDKFKGGLVTDPNQIRDLLGAPATITPEQGTVAKTIGGVDRDFKMPQVWKTSVAVDYQVPVS
;
A
#
# COMPACT_ATOMS: atom_id res chain seq x y z
N TYR A 1 -12.78 -25.91 -15.94
CA TYR A 1 -13.38 -24.57 -15.79
C TYR A 1 -14.35 -24.61 -14.62
N SER A 2 -14.20 -23.70 -13.64
CA SER A 2 -15.16 -23.54 -12.57
C SER A 2 -16.30 -22.63 -13.03
N MET A 3 -17.52 -22.91 -12.59
CA MET A 3 -18.66 -22.04 -12.74
C MET A 3 -18.68 -21.02 -11.61
N SER A 4 -18.72 -19.72 -11.93
CA SER A 4 -18.83 -18.65 -10.95
C SER A 4 -20.20 -17.98 -11.05
N PHE A 5 -20.89 -17.86 -9.92
CA PHE A 5 -22.16 -17.15 -9.85
C PHE A 5 -21.94 -15.63 -9.85
N SER A 6 -22.96 -14.89 -10.29
CA SER A 6 -22.86 -13.42 -10.39
C SER A 6 -22.58 -12.72 -9.05
N ASN A 7 -22.99 -13.34 -7.94
CA ASN A 7 -22.71 -12.80 -6.59
C ASN A 7 -21.25 -12.98 -6.14
N SER A 8 -20.46 -13.77 -6.86
CA SER A 8 -18.99 -13.85 -6.63
C SER A 8 -18.19 -12.87 -7.47
N MET A 9 -18.85 -11.97 -8.18
CA MET A 9 -18.22 -10.90 -8.94
C MET A 9 -17.97 -9.67 -8.05
N TYR A 10 -17.12 -8.76 -8.52
CA TYR A 10 -16.74 -7.55 -7.81
C TYR A 10 -16.84 -6.30 -8.68
N SER A 11 -16.90 -5.16 -8.03
CA SER A 11 -16.74 -3.83 -8.64
C SER A 11 -15.48 -3.14 -8.14
N MET A 12 -15.03 -2.12 -8.87
CA MET A 12 -13.97 -1.21 -8.46
C MET A 12 -14.50 0.22 -8.59
N ASP A 13 -14.59 0.91 -7.47
CA ASP A 13 -15.03 2.30 -7.40
C ASP A 13 -13.85 3.21 -7.08
N ASN A 14 -13.57 4.14 -8.00
CA ASN A 14 -12.50 5.12 -7.86
C ASN A 14 -13.11 6.51 -7.74
N LYS A 15 -12.81 7.22 -6.65
CA LYS A 15 -13.29 8.59 -6.40
C LYS A 15 -12.10 9.50 -6.14
N VAL A 16 -12.03 10.60 -6.87
CA VAL A 16 -11.01 11.64 -6.70
C VAL A 16 -11.71 12.99 -6.54
N SER A 17 -11.39 13.64 -5.42
CA SER A 17 -11.78 15.04 -5.19
C SER A 17 -10.51 15.88 -5.01
N SER A 18 -10.37 16.95 -5.79
CA SER A 18 -9.19 17.81 -5.71
C SER A 18 -9.59 19.27 -5.72
N LEU A 19 -8.93 20.05 -4.86
CA LEU A 19 -9.03 21.52 -4.80
C LEU A 19 -7.63 22.09 -4.94
N SER A 20 -7.48 23.13 -5.77
CA SER A 20 -6.24 23.88 -5.92
C SER A 20 -6.54 25.38 -5.88
N ALA A 21 -5.69 26.15 -5.19
CA ALA A 21 -5.69 27.58 -5.18
C ALA A 21 -4.26 28.10 -5.38
N ASP A 22 -4.05 28.90 -6.43
CA ASP A 22 -2.75 29.47 -6.79
C ASP A 22 -2.83 31.00 -6.76
N LEU A 23 -2.07 31.63 -5.87
CA LEU A 23 -1.96 33.07 -5.74
C LEU A 23 -0.59 33.52 -6.23
N ASN A 24 -0.57 34.21 -7.38
CA ASN A 24 0.63 34.81 -7.95
C ASN A 24 0.63 36.32 -7.68
N SER A 25 1.66 36.80 -6.97
CA SER A 25 1.81 38.18 -6.56
C SER A 25 3.11 38.76 -7.13
N ARG A 26 3.03 39.94 -7.75
CA ARG A 26 4.19 40.72 -8.18
C ARG A 26 4.25 42.01 -7.38
N PHE A 27 5.17 42.06 -6.42
CA PHE A 27 5.28 43.23 -5.53
C PHE A 27 6.03 44.40 -6.18
N SER A 28 6.95 44.06 -7.10
CA SER A 28 7.71 45.04 -7.89
C SER A 28 8.36 44.32 -9.10
N ASP A 29 9.17 45.03 -9.88
CA ASP A 29 9.97 44.43 -10.94
C ASP A 29 11.06 43.48 -10.40
N LYS A 30 11.35 43.56 -9.10
CA LYS A 30 12.40 42.77 -8.44
C LYS A 30 11.85 41.60 -7.62
N PHE A 31 10.60 41.64 -7.23
CA PHE A 31 10.06 40.66 -6.27
C PHE A 31 8.73 40.09 -6.73
N ALA A 32 8.63 38.78 -6.71
CA ALA A 32 7.41 38.04 -6.96
C ALA A 32 7.24 36.93 -5.95
N ASN A 33 6.00 36.51 -5.72
CA ASN A 33 5.67 35.37 -4.88
C ASN A 33 4.61 34.51 -5.54
N GLN A 34 4.69 33.19 -5.34
CA GLN A 34 3.66 32.24 -5.67
C GLN A 34 3.32 31.44 -4.43
N LEU A 35 2.07 31.46 -4.00
CA LEU A 35 1.52 30.64 -2.95
C LEU A 35 0.53 29.66 -3.54
N LEU A 36 0.85 28.36 -3.46
CA LEU A 36 0.02 27.28 -3.98
C LEU A 36 -0.47 26.41 -2.82
N PHE A 37 -1.78 26.27 -2.72
CA PHE A 37 -2.44 25.32 -1.85
C PHE A 37 -3.09 24.22 -2.67
N THR A 38 -2.95 22.94 -2.26
CA THR A 38 -3.70 21.83 -2.85
C THR A 38 -4.24 20.90 -1.77
N TYR A 39 -5.44 20.40 -2.02
CA TYR A 39 -6.04 19.31 -1.26
C TYR A 39 -6.54 18.25 -2.21
N THR A 40 -6.24 16.99 -1.95
CA THR A 40 -6.68 15.86 -2.75
C THR A 40 -7.14 14.73 -1.83
N ASP A 41 -8.33 14.17 -2.10
CA ASP A 41 -8.87 12.97 -1.46
C ASP A 41 -9.13 11.94 -2.56
N ILE A 42 -8.40 10.81 -2.47
CA ILE A 42 -8.49 9.70 -3.41
C ILE A 42 -8.99 8.50 -2.63
N THR A 43 -10.07 7.89 -3.10
CA THR A 43 -10.61 6.66 -2.53
C THR A 43 -10.78 5.63 -3.63
N ASP A 44 -10.17 4.47 -3.43
CA ASP A 44 -10.34 3.28 -4.25
C ASP A 44 -10.97 2.20 -3.38
N GLU A 45 -12.09 1.66 -3.79
CA GLU A 45 -12.85 0.68 -3.02
C GLU A 45 -13.28 -0.48 -3.92
N ARG A 46 -13.09 -1.70 -3.40
CA ARG A 46 -13.54 -2.91 -4.05
C ARG A 46 -14.82 -3.39 -3.39
N GLY A 47 -15.90 -3.43 -4.16
CA GLY A 47 -17.20 -3.92 -3.75
C GLY A 47 -17.46 -5.34 -4.21
N SER A 48 -18.53 -5.97 -3.67
CA SER A 48 -19.03 -7.27 -4.10
C SER A 48 -20.47 -7.16 -4.55
N ASN A 49 -20.89 -8.03 -5.45
CA ASN A 49 -22.30 -8.16 -5.86
C ASN A 49 -23.12 -9.01 -4.88
N SER A 50 -22.51 -9.53 -3.81
CA SER A 50 -23.18 -10.29 -2.75
C SER A 50 -23.54 -9.40 -1.57
N SER A 51 -24.59 -9.75 -0.82
CA SER A 51 -24.69 -9.37 0.58
C SER A 51 -23.59 -10.06 1.40
N ASP A 52 -23.42 -9.68 2.68
CA ASP A 52 -22.46 -10.32 3.59
C ASP A 52 -22.80 -11.79 3.75
N PHE A 53 -22.11 -12.62 2.99
CA PHE A 53 -22.31 -14.06 2.92
C PHE A 53 -20.96 -14.73 2.65
N PRO A 54 -20.64 -15.87 3.27
CA PRO A 54 -19.38 -16.55 3.05
C PRO A 54 -19.12 -16.85 1.57
N PHE A 55 -17.85 -16.76 1.17
CA PHE A 55 -17.44 -17.26 -0.14
C PHE A 55 -17.31 -18.78 -0.07
N VAL A 56 -17.99 -19.47 -0.97
CA VAL A 56 -18.05 -20.93 -1.02
C VAL A 56 -17.46 -21.42 -2.34
N ASP A 57 -16.45 -22.29 -2.21
CA ASP A 57 -15.91 -23.10 -3.30
C ASP A 57 -16.45 -24.54 -3.17
N ILE A 58 -16.86 -25.13 -4.29
CA ILE A 58 -17.21 -26.55 -4.39
C ILE A 58 -16.28 -27.20 -5.41
N MET A 59 -15.67 -28.31 -4.99
CA MET A 59 -14.78 -29.12 -5.84
C MET A 59 -15.60 -30.06 -6.72
N ASN A 60 -14.92 -30.69 -7.71
CA ASN A 60 -15.55 -31.49 -8.73
C ASN A 60 -16.02 -32.88 -8.22
N GLY A 61 -15.71 -33.24 -7.00
CA GLY A 61 -16.13 -34.50 -6.38
C GLY A 61 -14.96 -35.37 -5.95
N TYR A 62 -15.29 -36.55 -5.48
CA TYR A 62 -14.31 -37.54 -5.01
C TYR A 62 -14.78 -38.97 -5.36
N GLU A 63 -13.87 -39.91 -5.38
CA GLU A 63 -14.15 -41.34 -5.46
C GLU A 63 -13.70 -42.04 -4.17
N THR A 64 -14.45 -43.10 -3.79
CA THR A 64 -14.00 -44.01 -2.71
C THR A 64 -13.47 -45.28 -3.36
N LEU A 65 -12.21 -45.56 -3.16
CA LEU A 65 -11.54 -46.74 -3.67
C LEU A 65 -12.02 -48.03 -2.94
N ALA A 66 -11.71 -49.20 -3.48
CA ALA A 66 -12.15 -50.49 -2.93
C ALA A 66 -11.59 -50.76 -1.51
N ASP A 67 -10.50 -50.15 -1.14
CA ASP A 67 -9.89 -50.20 0.19
C ASP A 67 -10.45 -49.16 1.17
N GLY A 68 -11.45 -48.35 0.76
CA GLY A 68 -12.03 -47.28 1.54
C GLY A 68 -11.28 -45.96 1.46
N THR A 69 -10.20 -45.86 0.72
CA THR A 69 -9.46 -44.63 0.52
C THR A 69 -10.26 -43.61 -0.27
N VAL A 70 -10.38 -42.40 0.22
CA VAL A 70 -11.02 -41.26 -0.47
C VAL A 70 -9.98 -40.55 -1.33
N LYS A 71 -10.27 -40.40 -2.61
CA LYS A 71 -9.47 -39.67 -3.58
C LYS A 71 -10.26 -38.49 -4.13
N GLN A 72 -9.84 -37.28 -3.79
CA GLN A 72 -10.47 -36.02 -4.21
C GLN A 72 -10.03 -35.62 -5.61
N ASP A 73 -10.98 -35.20 -6.45
CA ASP A 73 -10.65 -34.38 -7.62
C ASP A 73 -10.34 -32.95 -7.13
N LEU A 74 -9.11 -32.54 -7.29
CA LEU A 74 -8.60 -31.24 -6.81
C LEU A 74 -9.00 -30.07 -7.73
N SER A 75 -9.79 -30.32 -8.77
CA SER A 75 -10.29 -29.28 -9.68
C SER A 75 -11.50 -28.56 -9.08
N PRO A 76 -11.55 -27.22 -9.14
CA PRO A 76 -12.74 -26.48 -8.73
C PRO A 76 -13.89 -26.69 -9.71
N TYR A 77 -15.13 -26.84 -9.19
CA TYR A 77 -16.36 -26.99 -9.97
C TYR A 77 -17.17 -25.71 -10.01
N MET A 78 -17.56 -25.15 -8.85
CA MET A 78 -18.31 -23.90 -8.78
C MET A 78 -17.93 -23.05 -7.57
N SER A 79 -18.21 -21.74 -7.67
CA SER A 79 -18.03 -20.80 -6.57
C SER A 79 -19.16 -19.77 -6.53
N PHE A 80 -19.52 -19.33 -5.31
CA PHE A 80 -20.52 -18.31 -5.07
C PHE A 80 -20.30 -17.64 -3.71
N GLY A 81 -21.04 -16.55 -3.44
CA GLY A 81 -20.96 -15.78 -2.22
C GLY A 81 -20.14 -14.49 -2.39
N TYR A 82 -19.84 -13.82 -1.29
CA TYR A 82 -19.10 -12.55 -1.27
C TYR A 82 -17.70 -12.75 -1.84
N GLU A 83 -17.35 -11.99 -2.86
CA GLU A 83 -16.04 -12.14 -3.52
C GLU A 83 -14.90 -12.10 -2.51
N LEU A 84 -13.98 -13.06 -2.60
CA LEU A 84 -13.02 -13.42 -1.56
C LEU A 84 -12.08 -12.27 -1.15
N PHE A 85 -11.82 -11.33 -2.06
CA PHE A 85 -10.87 -10.23 -1.87
C PHE A 85 -11.53 -8.86 -1.66
N SER A 86 -12.88 -8.78 -1.69
CA SER A 86 -13.60 -7.50 -1.71
C SER A 86 -14.00 -6.99 -0.32
N TYR A 87 -14.12 -7.89 0.68
CA TYR A 87 -14.51 -7.46 2.02
C TYR A 87 -13.42 -6.59 2.67
N ASN A 88 -13.81 -5.39 3.11
CA ASN A 88 -12.89 -4.41 3.69
C ASN A 88 -11.65 -4.13 2.82
N ASN A 89 -11.82 -4.06 1.50
CA ASN A 89 -10.74 -3.75 0.57
C ASN A 89 -10.89 -2.32 0.06
N ARG A 90 -10.24 -1.40 0.77
CA ARG A 90 -10.33 0.04 0.51
C ARG A 90 -9.00 0.73 0.76
N VAL A 91 -8.62 1.60 -0.17
CA VAL A 91 -7.49 2.53 -0.02
C VAL A 91 -8.03 3.96 -0.04
N GLN A 92 -7.61 4.79 0.90
CA GLN A 92 -7.89 6.21 0.91
C GLN A 92 -6.60 6.99 1.17
N ASN A 93 -6.32 7.97 0.32
CA ASN A 93 -5.21 8.91 0.48
C ASN A 93 -5.74 10.33 0.53
N LYS A 94 -5.49 11.03 1.63
CA LYS A 94 -5.74 12.47 1.77
C LYS A 94 -4.42 13.21 1.79
N ILE A 95 -4.25 14.15 0.89
CA ILE A 95 -3.02 14.91 0.72
C ILE A 95 -3.36 16.38 0.80
N THR A 96 -2.77 17.08 1.75
CA THR A 96 -2.83 18.54 1.86
C THR A 96 -1.44 19.09 1.63
N SER A 97 -1.27 20.01 0.70
CA SER A 97 0.02 20.64 0.48
C SER A 97 -0.09 22.17 0.40
N LEU A 98 0.98 22.83 0.85
CA LEU A 98 1.21 24.26 0.76
C LEU A 98 2.63 24.48 0.23
N THR A 99 2.75 25.22 -0.87
CA THR A 99 4.04 25.61 -1.44
C THR A 99 4.10 27.10 -1.56
N ASP A 100 5.18 27.70 -1.08
CA ASP A 100 5.46 29.11 -1.20
C ASP A 100 6.81 29.34 -1.89
N ASN A 101 6.82 30.12 -2.96
CA ASN A 101 7.99 30.45 -3.75
C ASN A 101 8.19 31.95 -3.78
N PHE A 102 9.17 32.44 -3.07
CA PHE A 102 9.58 33.84 -3.15
C PHE A 102 10.71 34.00 -4.16
N THR A 103 10.54 34.84 -5.15
CA THR A 103 11.52 35.10 -6.22
C THR A 103 12.04 36.51 -6.17
N TRP A 104 13.37 36.63 -6.20
CA TRP A 104 14.11 37.88 -6.29
C TRP A 104 14.87 37.94 -7.62
N TYR A 105 14.58 38.99 -8.40
CA TYR A 105 15.27 39.31 -9.65
C TYR A 105 16.36 40.34 -9.36
N ALA A 106 17.63 39.93 -9.38
CA ALA A 106 18.80 40.73 -9.00
C ALA A 106 19.80 40.82 -10.17
N GLY A 107 19.57 41.74 -11.08
CA GLY A 107 20.37 41.85 -12.31
C GLY A 107 20.30 40.56 -13.16
N ASN A 108 21.40 39.87 -13.28
CA ASN A 108 21.50 38.62 -14.04
C ASN A 108 21.09 37.36 -13.25
N HIS A 109 20.68 37.53 -12.00
CA HIS A 109 20.29 36.44 -11.12
C HIS A 109 18.78 36.42 -10.93
N LYS A 110 18.21 35.20 -10.90
CA LYS A 110 16.86 34.93 -10.43
C LYS A 110 16.95 33.96 -9.28
N VAL A 111 16.90 34.50 -8.07
CA VAL A 111 16.99 33.73 -6.83
C VAL A 111 15.60 33.36 -6.36
N THR A 112 15.36 32.07 -6.13
CA THR A 112 14.09 31.56 -5.58
C THR A 112 14.37 30.88 -4.25
N ALA A 113 13.75 31.38 -3.18
CA ALA A 113 13.66 30.73 -1.90
C ALA A 113 12.26 30.12 -1.75
N GLY A 114 12.16 28.87 -1.37
CA GLY A 114 10.87 28.21 -1.29
C GLY A 114 10.72 27.35 -0.04
N PHE A 115 9.45 27.23 0.35
CA PHE A 115 8.98 26.35 1.40
C PHE A 115 7.90 25.42 0.80
N ASN A 116 7.93 24.16 1.20
CA ASN A 116 6.89 23.20 0.88
C ASN A 116 6.50 22.46 2.16
N PHE A 117 5.22 22.43 2.44
CA PHE A 117 4.61 21.59 3.46
C PHE A 117 3.67 20.61 2.80
N GLU A 118 3.71 19.36 3.22
CA GLU A 118 2.75 18.36 2.79
C GLU A 118 2.38 17.46 3.97
N HIS A 119 1.09 17.31 4.19
CA HIS A 119 0.53 16.35 5.14
C HIS A 119 -0.20 15.26 4.37
N GLN A 120 0.14 14.01 4.64
CA GLN A 120 -0.49 12.84 4.06
C GLN A 120 -1.09 11.94 5.12
N LEU A 121 -2.31 11.50 4.85
CA LEU A 121 -2.98 10.43 5.55
C LEU A 121 -3.29 9.33 4.53
N ALA A 122 -2.76 8.14 4.75
CA ALA A 122 -3.04 6.97 3.96
C ALA A 122 -3.71 5.91 4.82
N ASN A 123 -4.89 5.48 4.40
CA ASN A 123 -5.63 4.38 4.97
C ASN A 123 -5.62 3.22 3.98
N ASN A 124 -5.28 2.03 4.45
CA ASN A 124 -5.32 0.82 3.64
C ASN A 124 -5.97 -0.31 4.44
N SER A 125 -7.08 -0.80 3.94
CA SER A 125 -7.80 -1.94 4.50
C SER A 125 -7.76 -3.08 3.50
N TYR A 126 -7.54 -4.29 3.97
CA TYR A 126 -7.59 -5.50 3.17
C TYR A 126 -7.84 -6.71 4.06
N MET A 127 -8.91 -7.44 3.81
CA MET A 127 -9.29 -8.59 4.62
C MET A 127 -9.81 -9.73 3.71
N ARG A 128 -8.91 -10.63 3.31
CA ARG A 128 -9.27 -11.76 2.47
C ARG A 128 -10.15 -12.75 3.23
N GLY A 129 -11.39 -12.97 2.75
CA GLY A 129 -12.33 -13.91 3.37
C GLY A 129 -12.89 -13.40 4.69
N GLY A 130 -13.11 -12.08 4.83
CA GLY A 130 -13.68 -11.49 6.04
C GLY A 130 -15.15 -11.86 6.32
N THR A 131 -15.87 -12.32 5.31
CA THR A 131 -17.24 -12.89 5.47
C THR A 131 -17.23 -14.39 5.75
N GLY A 132 -16.07 -15.03 5.74
CA GLY A 132 -15.90 -16.47 5.83
C GLY A 132 -15.59 -17.10 4.47
N TYR A 133 -14.85 -18.17 4.51
CA TYR A 133 -14.49 -18.99 3.36
C TYR A 133 -14.77 -20.46 3.65
N TYR A 134 -15.45 -21.13 2.72
CA TYR A 134 -15.72 -22.55 2.79
C TYR A 134 -15.29 -23.24 1.51
N ARG A 135 -14.81 -24.50 1.65
CA ARG A 135 -14.60 -25.40 0.52
C ARG A 135 -15.24 -26.74 0.84
N TYR A 136 -16.04 -27.25 -0.10
CA TYR A 136 -16.67 -28.56 -0.01
C TYR A 136 -16.13 -29.48 -1.11
N ARG A 137 -16.10 -30.79 -0.86
CA ARG A 137 -15.59 -31.80 -1.80
C ARG A 137 -16.48 -31.97 -3.02
N SER A 138 -17.81 -31.83 -2.85
CA SER A 138 -18.80 -32.01 -3.90
C SER A 138 -20.07 -31.20 -3.63
N VAL A 139 -20.93 -31.08 -4.63
CA VAL A 139 -22.27 -30.50 -4.51
C VAL A 139 -23.10 -31.28 -3.50
N ASP A 140 -23.01 -32.61 -3.53
CA ASP A 140 -23.77 -33.49 -2.64
C ASP A 140 -23.34 -33.28 -1.17
N ASP A 141 -22.04 -33.16 -0.90
CA ASP A 141 -21.53 -32.85 0.43
C ASP A 141 -22.07 -31.51 0.94
N PHE A 142 -22.11 -30.50 0.09
CA PHE A 142 -22.66 -29.20 0.43
C PHE A 142 -24.17 -29.27 0.77
N ILE A 143 -24.98 -29.93 -0.11
CA ILE A 143 -26.42 -30.06 0.07
C ILE A 143 -26.77 -30.88 1.30
N ASN A 144 -26.02 -31.94 1.57
CA ASN A 144 -26.24 -32.82 2.71
C ASN A 144 -25.65 -32.32 4.02
N GLY A 145 -25.03 -31.15 4.04
CA GLY A 145 -24.42 -30.56 5.23
C GLY A 145 -23.24 -31.37 5.76
N ALA A 146 -22.46 -32.01 4.88
CA ALA A 146 -21.22 -32.66 5.27
C ALA A 146 -20.21 -31.67 5.81
N ALA A 147 -19.17 -32.15 6.53
CA ALA A 147 -18.07 -31.30 6.95
C ALA A 147 -17.34 -30.69 5.72
N PRO A 148 -17.11 -29.38 5.70
CA PRO A 148 -16.30 -28.78 4.64
C PRO A 148 -14.85 -29.26 4.69
N GLU A 149 -14.13 -29.14 3.59
CA GLU A 149 -12.67 -29.42 3.54
C GLU A 149 -11.82 -28.29 4.08
N THR A 150 -12.34 -27.08 3.98
CA THR A 150 -11.70 -25.88 4.46
C THR A 150 -12.74 -24.95 5.02
N VAL A 151 -12.48 -24.39 6.18
CA VAL A 151 -13.14 -23.20 6.72
C VAL A 151 -12.07 -22.20 7.04
N GLY A 152 -12.23 -20.97 6.57
CA GLY A 152 -11.32 -19.87 6.84
C GLY A 152 -12.03 -18.59 7.19
N LEU A 153 -11.42 -17.75 8.02
CA LEU A 153 -11.93 -16.44 8.39
C LEU A 153 -10.79 -15.48 8.64
N ALA A 154 -10.81 -14.32 7.98
CA ALA A 154 -10.05 -13.14 8.41
C ALA A 154 -10.97 -12.21 9.19
N TYR A 155 -10.47 -11.62 10.27
CA TYR A 155 -11.27 -10.75 11.14
C TYR A 155 -10.38 -9.75 11.88
N GLY A 156 -10.96 -8.62 12.26
CA GLY A 156 -10.31 -7.65 13.14
C GLY A 156 -10.40 -8.06 14.61
N TYR A 157 -9.35 -7.77 15.36
CA TYR A 157 -9.33 -8.00 16.79
C TYR A 157 -10.14 -6.95 17.55
N ASN A 158 -10.44 -7.26 18.81
CA ASN A 158 -11.07 -6.35 19.78
C ASN A 158 -12.42 -5.77 19.32
N GLY A 159 -13.19 -6.54 18.52
CA GLY A 159 -14.49 -6.15 18.02
C GLY A 159 -14.47 -5.16 16.84
N VAL A 160 -13.30 -4.90 16.26
CA VAL A 160 -13.19 -4.05 15.08
C VAL A 160 -13.57 -4.85 13.84
N SER A 161 -14.72 -4.55 13.23
CA SER A 161 -15.22 -5.28 12.04
C SER A 161 -14.43 -4.94 10.77
N HIS A 162 -13.96 -3.70 10.66
CA HIS A 162 -13.23 -3.18 9.49
C HIS A 162 -11.89 -2.60 9.92
N PRO A 163 -10.90 -3.44 10.25
CA PRO A 163 -9.56 -2.97 10.62
C PRO A 163 -8.92 -2.23 9.47
N ASN A 164 -8.16 -1.21 9.81
CA ASN A 164 -7.53 -0.30 8.87
C ASN A 164 -6.09 -0.01 9.29
N ALA A 165 -5.17 -0.09 8.35
CA ALA A 165 -3.80 0.35 8.55
C ALA A 165 -3.67 1.82 8.16
N GLU A 166 -3.45 2.68 9.14
CA GLU A 166 -3.30 4.11 8.94
C GLU A 166 -1.84 4.53 9.03
N VAL A 167 -1.40 5.33 8.06
CA VAL A 167 -0.10 6.01 8.04
C VAL A 167 -0.34 7.50 7.91
N LYS A 168 0.17 8.26 8.86
CA LYS A 168 0.19 9.73 8.82
C LYS A 168 1.62 10.22 8.82
N PHE A 169 1.94 11.16 7.97
CA PHE A 169 3.21 11.86 8.05
C PHE A 169 3.11 13.27 7.49
N SER A 170 4.02 14.12 7.95
CA SER A 170 4.23 15.48 7.46
C SER A 170 5.61 15.60 6.86
N GLN A 171 5.70 16.21 5.70
CA GLN A 171 6.95 16.55 5.03
C GLN A 171 7.12 18.06 4.97
N TYR A 172 8.30 18.52 5.36
CA TYR A 172 8.70 19.91 5.31
C TYR A 172 9.90 20.02 4.38
N GLY A 173 9.80 20.90 3.38
CA GLY A 173 10.88 21.16 2.43
C GLY A 173 11.27 22.63 2.45
N LEU A 174 12.57 22.92 2.56
CA LEU A 174 13.13 24.25 2.38
C LEU A 174 14.12 24.18 1.23
N TYR A 175 14.09 25.16 0.34
CA TYR A 175 15.02 25.19 -0.79
C TYR A 175 15.40 26.61 -1.19
N LEU A 176 16.61 26.69 -1.76
CA LEU A 176 17.16 27.87 -2.37
C LEU A 176 17.72 27.51 -3.73
N GLN A 177 17.40 28.27 -4.75
CA GLN A 177 17.89 28.10 -6.12
C GLN A 177 18.26 29.45 -6.71
N ASP A 178 19.36 29.49 -7.43
CA ASP A 178 19.74 30.62 -8.26
C ASP A 178 19.83 30.19 -9.75
N GLU A 179 19.20 30.97 -10.60
CA GLU A 179 19.38 30.93 -12.05
C GLU A 179 20.21 32.16 -12.43
N TRP A 180 21.45 31.95 -12.81
CA TRP A 180 22.39 32.99 -13.17
C TRP A 180 22.65 33.04 -14.67
N ASN A 181 22.24 34.13 -15.32
CA ASN A 181 22.63 34.42 -16.70
C ASN A 181 24.05 35.03 -16.66
N VAL A 182 25.06 34.16 -16.80
CA VAL A 182 26.49 34.57 -16.78
C VAL A 182 26.78 35.60 -17.86
N ASN A 183 26.21 35.32 -19.05
CA ASN A 183 26.18 36.20 -20.23
C ASN A 183 25.02 35.78 -21.13
N ASP A 184 24.91 36.37 -22.33
CA ASP A 184 23.83 36.09 -23.28
C ASP A 184 23.81 34.64 -23.79
N CYS A 185 24.96 33.94 -23.71
CA CYS A 185 25.12 32.56 -24.20
C CYS A 185 25.10 31.50 -23.11
N LEU A 186 25.38 31.84 -21.85
CA LEU A 186 25.55 30.87 -20.77
C LEU A 186 24.64 31.22 -19.59
N LYS A 187 23.79 30.23 -19.24
CA LYS A 187 22.97 30.23 -18.02
C LYS A 187 23.40 29.07 -17.12
N LEU A 188 23.66 29.35 -15.87
CA LEU A 188 23.92 28.37 -14.82
C LEU A 188 22.72 28.31 -13.86
N THR A 189 22.48 27.14 -13.31
CA THR A 189 21.47 26.94 -12.26
C THR A 189 22.13 26.18 -11.11
N GLY A 190 22.02 26.66 -9.89
CA GLY A 190 22.48 25.98 -8.68
C GLY A 190 21.40 26.01 -7.63
N GLY A 191 21.24 24.92 -6.89
CA GLY A 191 20.24 24.88 -5.82
C GLY A 191 20.50 23.79 -4.80
N ILE A 192 19.91 23.99 -3.64
CA ILE A 192 19.93 23.02 -2.55
C ILE A 192 18.56 22.94 -1.93
N ARG A 193 18.15 21.72 -1.59
CA ARG A 193 16.89 21.45 -0.91
C ARG A 193 17.12 20.58 0.33
N PHE A 194 16.43 20.89 1.39
CA PHE A 194 16.37 20.14 2.64
C PHE A 194 14.94 19.63 2.82
N ASP A 195 14.79 18.33 2.94
CA ASP A 195 13.51 17.69 3.22
C ASP A 195 13.56 16.98 4.58
N ASN A 196 12.53 17.19 5.39
CA ASN A 196 12.31 16.47 6.64
C ASN A 196 10.97 15.76 6.57
N ILE A 197 10.95 14.47 6.88
CA ILE A 197 9.73 13.65 6.94
C ILE A 197 9.55 13.19 8.38
N ALA A 198 8.41 13.52 8.96
CA ALA A 198 8.02 13.15 10.31
C ALA A 198 6.75 12.29 10.28
N PHE A 199 6.84 11.06 10.74
CA PHE A 199 5.70 10.15 10.89
C PHE A 199 5.01 10.40 12.23
N ASP A 200 3.67 10.28 12.23
CA ASP A 200 2.87 10.20 13.44
C ASP A 200 2.81 8.76 13.93
N ASN A 201 3.26 8.50 15.15
CA ASN A 201 3.29 7.18 15.78
C ASN A 201 1.94 6.79 16.45
N GLY A 202 0.80 7.34 15.98
CA GLY A 202 -0.53 6.95 16.51
C GLY A 202 -0.81 5.45 16.30
N ASP A 203 -1.77 4.94 16.90
CA ASP A 203 -2.57 3.69 16.81
C ASP A 203 -1.93 2.39 16.24
N ILE A 204 -0.61 2.27 16.13
CA ILE A 204 0.06 1.01 15.77
C ILE A 204 0.55 0.28 17.02
N MET A 205 0.50 -1.05 16.98
CA MET A 205 0.80 -1.91 18.13
C MET A 205 2.03 -2.78 17.88
N THR A 206 2.92 -2.85 18.88
CA THR A 206 4.07 -3.74 18.84
C THR A 206 3.64 -5.20 18.92
N ASN A 207 4.19 -6.03 18.04
CA ASN A 207 4.19 -7.49 18.19
C ASN A 207 5.52 -7.89 18.82
N ASN A 208 5.49 -8.32 20.09
CA ASN A 208 6.72 -8.65 20.84
C ASN A 208 7.49 -9.81 20.21
N ALA A 209 6.79 -10.81 19.66
CA ALA A 209 7.45 -11.94 19.00
C ALA A 209 8.23 -11.52 17.73
N ILE A 210 7.78 -10.48 17.01
CA ILE A 210 8.51 -9.92 15.86
C ILE A 210 9.66 -9.03 16.33
N LYS A 211 9.42 -8.21 17.37
CA LYS A 211 10.41 -7.29 17.91
C LYS A 211 11.65 -8.02 18.44
N ASP A 212 11.45 -9.21 18.98
CA ASP A 212 12.52 -10.03 19.55
C ASP A 212 13.37 -10.77 18.48
N LEU A 213 12.95 -10.74 17.21
CA LEU A 213 13.71 -11.34 16.12
C LEU A 213 14.91 -10.49 15.73
N ASP A 214 16.00 -11.17 15.40
CA ASP A 214 17.20 -10.56 14.82
C ASP A 214 17.23 -10.76 13.29
N PHE A 215 17.21 -9.67 12.55
CA PHE A 215 17.32 -9.63 11.09
C PHE A 215 18.73 -9.20 10.66
N GLY A 216 19.74 -9.93 11.09
CA GLY A 216 21.14 -9.62 10.79
C GLY A 216 21.62 -8.37 11.52
N GLY A 217 21.38 -8.29 12.83
CA GLY A 217 21.73 -7.18 13.71
C GLY A 217 20.69 -6.05 13.72
N ARG A 218 19.54 -6.24 13.08
CA ARG A 218 18.42 -5.26 13.06
C ARG A 218 17.20 -5.82 13.75
N HIS A 219 16.49 -4.99 14.47
CA HIS A 219 15.22 -5.32 15.13
C HIS A 219 14.12 -4.42 14.57
N ILE A 220 12.96 -5.00 14.30
CA ILE A 220 11.78 -4.30 13.78
C ILE A 220 10.74 -4.20 14.88
N ASP A 221 10.31 -3.00 15.20
CA ASP A 221 9.19 -2.75 16.10
C ASP A 221 7.95 -2.35 15.28
N THR A 222 6.96 -3.22 15.20
CA THR A 222 5.73 -2.99 14.43
C THR A 222 4.83 -1.90 15.03
N GLY A 223 5.11 -1.45 16.25
CA GLY A 223 4.44 -0.36 16.94
C GLY A 223 5.11 1.01 16.75
N LEU A 224 6.13 1.13 15.91
CA LEU A 224 6.89 2.36 15.76
C LEU A 224 7.19 2.67 14.28
N TRP A 225 6.85 3.88 13.84
CA TRP A 225 7.25 4.41 12.54
C TRP A 225 8.71 4.90 12.53
N PRO A 226 9.30 5.13 11.34
CA PRO A 226 10.66 5.69 11.24
C PRO A 226 10.81 7.02 11.97
N LYS A 227 12.01 7.28 12.48
CA LYS A 227 12.37 8.59 13.05
C LYS A 227 12.40 9.65 11.95
N ALA A 228 12.07 10.88 12.32
CA ALA A 228 12.28 12.02 11.45
C ALA A 228 13.76 12.14 11.05
N ASN A 229 14.00 12.40 9.77
CA ASN A 229 15.37 12.60 9.27
C ASN A 229 15.40 13.69 8.20
N ILE A 230 16.55 14.35 8.08
CA ILE A 230 16.77 15.38 7.07
C ILE A 230 17.51 14.77 5.88
N GLN A 231 16.98 14.98 4.69
CA GLN A 231 17.61 14.62 3.42
C GLN A 231 18.02 15.90 2.69
N ILE A 232 19.24 15.90 2.15
CA ILE A 232 19.82 17.04 1.44
C ILE A 232 19.89 16.69 -0.04
N SER A 233 19.40 17.59 -0.90
CA SER A 233 19.28 17.39 -2.34
C SER A 233 19.90 18.56 -3.11
N PRO A 234 21.26 18.58 -3.28
CA PRO A 234 21.94 19.56 -4.10
C PRO A 234 21.73 19.28 -5.59
N ARG A 235 21.69 20.33 -6.41
CA ARG A 235 21.58 20.24 -7.86
C ARG A 235 22.31 21.40 -8.55
N VAL A 236 22.90 21.10 -9.73
CA VAL A 236 23.49 22.09 -10.61
C VAL A 236 23.12 21.78 -12.05
N GLY A 237 23.03 22.81 -12.86
CA GLY A 237 22.71 22.68 -14.28
C GLY A 237 23.26 23.85 -15.07
N PHE A 238 23.31 23.67 -16.39
CA PHE A 238 23.73 24.71 -17.32
C PHE A 238 22.94 24.62 -18.64
N VAL A 239 22.82 25.74 -19.29
CA VAL A 239 22.40 25.87 -20.71
C VAL A 239 23.40 26.78 -21.36
N TRP A 240 24.06 26.29 -22.42
CA TRP A 240 25.07 27.02 -23.19
C TRP A 240 24.68 27.08 -24.66
N ASP A 241 24.49 28.28 -25.17
CA ASP A 241 24.38 28.57 -26.59
C ASP A 241 25.81 28.72 -27.16
N VAL A 242 26.30 27.65 -27.77
CA VAL A 242 27.71 27.50 -28.14
C VAL A 242 28.13 28.55 -29.19
N LEU A 243 27.23 28.85 -30.13
CA LEU A 243 27.49 29.76 -31.25
C LEU A 243 26.93 31.18 -31.05
N GLY A 244 26.07 31.36 -29.99
CA GLY A 244 25.49 32.63 -29.67
C GLY A 244 24.30 33.04 -30.57
N ASP A 245 23.94 32.23 -31.55
CA ASP A 245 22.86 32.44 -32.50
C ASP A 245 21.66 31.50 -32.28
N LYS A 246 21.70 30.71 -31.19
CA LYS A 246 20.70 29.69 -30.77
C LYS A 246 20.62 28.46 -31.66
N SER A 247 21.50 28.33 -32.69
CA SER A 247 21.51 27.19 -33.59
C SER A 247 22.11 25.93 -32.95
N LEU A 248 23.03 26.07 -31.98
CA LEU A 248 23.67 24.97 -31.28
C LEU A 248 23.63 25.25 -29.77
N LYS A 249 22.83 24.48 -29.04
CA LYS A 249 22.75 24.53 -27.57
C LYS A 249 23.20 23.23 -26.93
N VAL A 250 24.03 23.34 -25.91
CA VAL A 250 24.40 22.24 -25.00
C VAL A 250 23.80 22.54 -23.65
N ARG A 251 23.09 21.58 -23.11
CA ARG A 251 22.50 21.69 -21.77
C ARG A 251 22.76 20.43 -20.97
N GLY A 252 22.90 20.60 -19.67
CA GLY A 252 23.13 19.48 -18.79
C GLY A 252 22.91 19.84 -17.35
N GLY A 253 22.90 18.81 -16.53
CA GLY A 253 22.77 18.99 -15.09
C GLY A 253 23.00 17.70 -14.35
N THR A 254 23.30 17.86 -13.07
CA THR A 254 23.47 16.76 -12.14
C THR A 254 22.91 17.16 -10.77
N GLY A 255 22.41 16.18 -10.04
CA GLY A 255 21.88 16.43 -8.70
C GLY A 255 21.41 15.16 -8.00
N LEU A 256 21.24 15.32 -6.70
CA LEU A 256 20.64 14.33 -5.82
C LEU A 256 19.16 14.68 -5.62
N PHE A 257 18.29 13.71 -5.80
CA PHE A 257 16.85 13.90 -5.73
C PHE A 257 16.28 12.92 -4.71
N ALA A 258 15.54 13.43 -3.71
CA ALA A 258 14.76 12.61 -2.82
C ALA A 258 13.50 12.11 -3.55
N GLY A 259 13.24 10.82 -3.41
CA GLY A 259 12.05 10.15 -3.95
C GLY A 259 11.08 9.78 -2.83
N ARG A 260 9.96 9.17 -3.22
CA ARG A 260 8.98 8.57 -2.30
C ARG A 260 8.80 7.11 -2.60
N LEU A 261 8.58 6.32 -1.55
CA LEU A 261 8.03 4.98 -1.70
C LEU A 261 6.49 5.06 -1.74
N PRO A 262 5.84 4.16 -2.49
CA PRO A 262 4.40 3.97 -2.39
C PRO A 262 3.98 3.68 -0.95
N LEU A 263 2.90 4.31 -0.48
CA LEU A 263 2.48 4.23 0.93
C LEU A 263 2.07 2.82 1.36
N VAL A 264 1.73 1.95 0.41
CA VAL A 264 1.44 0.53 0.67
C VAL A 264 2.59 -0.21 1.36
N PHE A 265 3.86 0.17 1.12
CA PHE A 265 5.00 -0.42 1.83
C PHE A 265 4.97 -0.11 3.33
N PHE A 266 4.45 1.04 3.71
CA PHE A 266 4.29 1.43 5.11
C PHE A 266 3.05 0.76 5.70
N THR A 267 1.89 0.84 5.05
CA THR A 267 0.63 0.25 5.55
C THR A 267 0.70 -1.27 5.68
N ASN A 268 1.57 -1.94 4.93
CA ASN A 268 1.81 -3.37 5.09
C ASN A 268 2.39 -3.76 6.45
N MET A 269 3.09 -2.86 7.15
CA MET A 269 3.61 -3.16 8.48
C MET A 269 2.48 -3.43 9.49
N PRO A 270 1.54 -2.51 9.78
CA PRO A 270 0.44 -2.81 10.70
C PRO A 270 -0.52 -3.88 10.15
N THR A 271 -0.79 -3.93 8.83
CA THR A 271 -1.68 -4.95 8.26
C THR A 271 -1.15 -6.38 8.48
N ASN A 272 0.17 -6.58 8.36
CA ASN A 272 0.80 -7.90 8.49
C ASN A 272 1.46 -8.12 9.86
N SER A 273 1.29 -7.20 10.81
CA SER A 273 1.84 -7.34 12.17
C SER A 273 1.15 -8.44 12.99
N GLY A 274 -0.08 -8.83 12.59
CA GLY A 274 -0.95 -9.69 13.38
C GLY A 274 -1.56 -9.02 14.60
N MET A 275 -1.52 -7.67 14.68
CA MET A 275 -1.98 -6.90 15.84
C MET A 275 -3.30 -6.16 15.62
N ILE A 276 -3.65 -5.84 14.36
CA ILE A 276 -4.93 -5.18 14.04
C ILE A 276 -5.97 -6.17 13.53
N GLN A 277 -5.52 -7.21 12.87
CA GLN A 277 -6.36 -8.25 12.29
C GLN A 277 -5.66 -9.60 12.31
N GLN A 278 -6.46 -10.66 12.35
CA GLN A 278 -6.04 -12.01 12.02
C GLN A 278 -6.09 -12.19 10.51
N ASN A 279 -4.98 -12.54 9.90
CA ASN A 279 -4.96 -13.12 8.57
C ASN A 279 -5.74 -14.46 8.61
N PRO A 280 -6.27 -15.00 7.49
CA PRO A 280 -7.21 -16.10 7.55
C PRO A 280 -6.76 -17.20 8.50
N TYR A 281 -7.53 -17.39 9.57
CA TYR A 281 -7.40 -18.54 10.47
C TYR A 281 -8.14 -19.70 9.83
N ASN A 282 -7.46 -20.80 9.52
CA ASN A 282 -8.01 -21.87 8.71
C ASN A 282 -7.99 -23.20 9.44
N ALA A 283 -9.13 -23.94 9.37
CA ALA A 283 -9.17 -25.38 9.54
C ALA A 283 -9.20 -26.01 8.14
N VAL A 284 -8.30 -26.97 7.84
CA VAL A 284 -8.08 -27.45 6.47
C VAL A 284 -7.88 -28.97 6.46
N THR A 285 -8.46 -29.63 5.46
CA THR A 285 -8.04 -30.96 4.99
C THR A 285 -6.99 -30.78 3.89
N THR A 286 -5.86 -31.45 4.03
CA THR A 286 -4.78 -31.44 3.04
C THR A 286 -4.72 -32.78 2.30
N TYR A 287 -4.27 -32.73 1.04
CA TYR A 287 -4.21 -33.88 0.14
C TYR A 287 -2.79 -34.14 -0.34
N ASN A 288 -2.52 -35.38 -0.69
CA ASN A 288 -1.37 -35.77 -1.48
C ASN A 288 -1.61 -35.38 -2.96
N SER A 289 -0.57 -35.42 -3.77
CA SER A 289 -0.64 -35.08 -5.19
C SER A 289 -1.57 -35.98 -6.02
N ASP A 290 -1.85 -37.19 -5.52
CA ASP A 290 -2.77 -38.16 -6.13
C ASP A 290 -4.23 -37.96 -5.70
N GLY A 291 -4.53 -36.95 -4.86
CA GLY A 291 -5.86 -36.64 -4.35
C GLY A 291 -6.25 -37.40 -3.06
N THR A 292 -5.38 -38.26 -2.53
CA THR A 292 -5.67 -38.94 -1.26
C THR A 292 -5.51 -38.00 -0.07
N VAL A 293 -6.32 -38.19 1.00
CA VAL A 293 -6.26 -37.36 2.20
C VAL A 293 -4.92 -37.57 2.92
N LYS A 294 -4.18 -36.49 3.12
CA LYS A 294 -2.94 -36.46 3.89
C LYS A 294 -3.20 -36.19 5.38
N SER A 295 -4.04 -35.21 5.67
CA SER A 295 -4.46 -34.87 7.04
C SER A 295 -5.77 -34.07 6.99
N SER A 296 -6.56 -34.16 8.06
CA SER A 296 -7.78 -33.35 8.22
C SER A 296 -7.81 -32.76 9.63
N ASN A 297 -8.19 -31.47 9.73
CA ASN A 297 -8.36 -30.80 11.01
C ASN A 297 -9.71 -31.20 11.61
N PRO A 298 -9.77 -31.79 12.82
CA PRO A 298 -11.02 -32.23 13.43
C PRO A 298 -12.02 -31.07 13.74
N THR A 299 -11.56 -29.83 13.77
CA THR A 299 -12.42 -28.65 13.93
C THR A 299 -13.45 -28.54 12.80
N LEU A 300 -13.18 -29.09 11.61
CA LEU A 300 -14.10 -29.08 10.47
C LEU A 300 -15.43 -29.82 10.80
N ASP A 301 -15.42 -30.80 11.69
CA ASP A 301 -16.62 -31.51 12.11
C ASP A 301 -17.64 -30.62 12.85
N LYS A 302 -17.20 -29.50 13.42
CA LYS A 302 -18.11 -28.51 14.07
C LYS A 302 -18.96 -27.74 13.04
N PHE A 303 -18.63 -27.83 11.77
CA PHE A 303 -19.33 -27.17 10.67
C PHE A 303 -20.25 -28.10 9.87
N LYS A 304 -20.54 -29.28 10.39
CA LYS A 304 -21.56 -30.19 9.87
C LYS A 304 -22.96 -29.65 10.12
N GLY A 305 -23.91 -29.98 9.26
CA GLY A 305 -25.33 -29.65 9.43
C GLY A 305 -25.78 -28.37 8.73
N GLY A 306 -24.88 -27.69 8.03
CA GLY A 306 -25.20 -26.52 7.22
C GLY A 306 -24.17 -25.41 7.31
N LEU A 307 -24.36 -24.40 6.47
CA LEU A 307 -23.45 -23.27 6.35
C LEU A 307 -23.66 -22.26 7.49
N VAL A 308 -22.63 -22.02 8.30
CA VAL A 308 -22.61 -20.92 9.27
C VAL A 308 -22.20 -19.64 8.55
N THR A 309 -23.02 -18.60 8.65
CA THR A 309 -22.83 -17.35 7.91
C THR A 309 -22.38 -16.17 8.77
N ASP A 310 -22.53 -16.25 10.10
CA ASP A 310 -22.07 -15.20 11.02
C ASP A 310 -20.56 -15.32 11.27
N PRO A 311 -19.73 -14.32 10.91
CA PRO A 311 -18.29 -14.36 11.13
C PRO A 311 -17.88 -14.58 12.60
N ASN A 312 -18.65 -14.09 13.57
CA ASN A 312 -18.36 -14.31 14.99
C ASN A 312 -18.55 -15.77 15.37
N GLN A 313 -19.63 -16.40 14.88
CA GLN A 313 -19.85 -17.84 15.11
C GLN A 313 -18.77 -18.68 14.41
N ILE A 314 -18.35 -18.31 13.19
CA ILE A 314 -17.26 -18.98 12.49
C ILE A 314 -15.97 -18.89 13.31
N ARG A 315 -15.62 -17.69 13.82
CA ARG A 315 -14.45 -17.49 14.69
C ARG A 315 -14.49 -18.39 15.92
N ASP A 316 -15.61 -18.40 16.61
CA ASP A 316 -15.78 -19.15 17.86
C ASP A 316 -15.72 -20.67 17.63
N LEU A 317 -16.31 -21.18 16.56
CA LEU A 317 -16.22 -22.59 16.16
C LEU A 317 -14.79 -22.99 15.76
N LEU A 318 -14.05 -22.09 15.11
CA LEU A 318 -12.63 -22.28 14.79
C LEU A 318 -11.76 -22.26 16.06
N GLY A 319 -12.25 -21.72 17.17
CA GLY A 319 -11.47 -21.52 18.40
C GLY A 319 -10.42 -20.42 18.27
N ALA A 320 -10.69 -19.43 17.40
CA ALA A 320 -9.76 -18.34 17.13
C ALA A 320 -9.92 -17.19 18.14
N PRO A 321 -8.83 -16.52 18.59
CA PRO A 321 -8.90 -15.51 19.64
C PRO A 321 -9.60 -14.23 19.14
N ALA A 322 -10.51 -13.69 19.97
CA ALA A 322 -11.22 -12.44 19.64
C ALA A 322 -10.40 -11.17 19.94
N THR A 323 -9.40 -11.27 20.78
CA THR A 323 -8.55 -10.16 21.26
C THR A 323 -7.08 -10.50 21.10
N ILE A 324 -6.23 -9.49 21.09
CA ILE A 324 -4.78 -9.63 20.99
C ILE A 324 -4.08 -8.61 21.88
N THR A 325 -2.98 -9.01 22.52
CA THR A 325 -2.04 -8.13 23.22
C THR A 325 -0.64 -8.28 22.62
N PRO A 326 0.28 -7.32 22.83
CA PRO A 326 1.64 -7.41 22.34
C PRO A 326 2.34 -8.74 22.66
N GLU A 327 2.10 -9.30 23.81
CA GLU A 327 2.70 -10.56 24.32
C GLU A 327 2.10 -11.80 23.64
N GLN A 328 0.88 -11.71 23.13
CA GLN A 328 0.19 -12.78 22.41
C GLN A 328 0.52 -12.80 20.91
N GLY A 329 1.27 -11.81 20.44
CA GLY A 329 1.70 -11.72 19.06
C GLY A 329 2.47 -12.99 18.66
N THR A 330 2.29 -13.39 17.40
CA THR A 330 2.99 -14.53 16.80
C THR A 330 3.75 -14.12 15.56
N VAL A 331 4.76 -14.90 15.17
CA VAL A 331 5.51 -14.64 13.95
C VAL A 331 4.78 -15.25 12.76
N ALA A 332 4.28 -14.41 11.85
CA ALA A 332 3.69 -14.87 10.59
C ALA A 332 4.76 -15.36 9.61
N LYS A 333 4.35 -16.15 8.60
CA LYS A 333 5.26 -16.62 7.53
C LYS A 333 5.86 -15.48 6.72
N THR A 334 5.15 -14.37 6.62
CA THR A 334 5.59 -13.14 5.93
C THR A 334 5.38 -11.97 6.88
N ILE A 335 6.44 -11.21 7.10
CA ILE A 335 6.44 -10.04 7.97
C ILE A 335 6.69 -8.82 7.10
N GLY A 336 5.82 -7.81 7.23
CA GLY A 336 6.08 -6.46 6.76
C GLY A 336 6.68 -5.64 7.90
N GLY A 337 7.76 -4.92 7.64
CA GLY A 337 8.38 -4.08 8.66
C GLY A 337 9.13 -2.90 8.07
N VAL A 338 9.21 -1.81 8.80
CA VAL A 338 9.94 -0.60 8.43
C VAL A 338 10.95 -0.30 9.54
N ASP A 339 12.22 -0.22 9.18
CA ASP A 339 13.31 0.09 10.10
C ASP A 339 13.12 1.51 10.69
N ARG A 340 13.46 1.69 11.97
CA ARG A 340 13.38 2.98 12.66
C ARG A 340 14.28 4.05 12.05
N ASP A 341 15.40 3.66 11.43
CA ASP A 341 16.36 4.55 10.79
C ASP A 341 16.16 4.60 9.26
N PHE A 342 15.00 4.13 8.78
CA PHE A 342 14.62 4.19 7.38
C PHE A 342 14.66 5.62 6.84
N LYS A 343 15.23 5.77 5.64
CA LYS A 343 15.25 7.03 4.87
C LYS A 343 14.59 6.80 3.52
N MET A 344 13.86 7.82 3.05
CA MET A 344 13.32 7.77 1.69
C MET A 344 14.46 7.63 0.67
N PRO A 345 14.20 6.94 -0.46
CA PRO A 345 15.23 6.73 -1.46
C PRO A 345 15.72 8.05 -2.04
N GLN A 346 17.01 8.13 -2.32
CA GLN A 346 17.62 9.23 -3.06
C GLN A 346 18.26 8.70 -4.33
N VAL A 347 18.13 9.45 -5.41
CA VAL A 347 18.69 9.09 -6.71
C VAL A 347 19.59 10.21 -7.21
N TRP A 348 20.82 9.86 -7.54
CA TRP A 348 21.71 10.74 -8.28
C TRP A 348 21.39 10.65 -9.76
N LYS A 349 21.06 11.79 -10.38
CA LYS A 349 20.77 11.86 -11.82
C LYS A 349 21.71 12.82 -12.50
N THR A 350 22.23 12.44 -13.65
CA THR A 350 23.03 13.28 -14.54
C THR A 350 22.49 13.17 -15.95
N SER A 351 22.35 14.30 -16.62
CA SER A 351 21.94 14.36 -18.03
C SER A 351 22.74 15.40 -18.80
N VAL A 352 22.99 15.11 -20.07
CA VAL A 352 23.54 16.05 -21.05
C VAL A 352 22.72 15.91 -22.33
N ALA A 353 22.41 17.03 -22.97
CA ALA A 353 21.69 17.06 -24.23
C ALA A 353 22.30 18.12 -25.16
N VAL A 354 22.18 17.89 -26.44
CA VAL A 354 22.58 18.80 -27.52
C VAL A 354 21.37 19.05 -28.40
N ASP A 355 21.02 20.32 -28.56
CA ASP A 355 19.97 20.77 -29.48
C ASP A 355 20.63 21.48 -30.64
N TYR A 356 20.46 20.99 -31.89
CA TYR A 356 21.02 21.59 -33.10
C TYR A 356 19.91 21.89 -34.10
N GLN A 357 19.89 23.14 -34.57
CA GLN A 357 18.98 23.56 -35.61
C GLN A 357 19.60 23.25 -36.99
N VAL A 358 19.05 22.20 -37.62
CA VAL A 358 19.50 21.83 -38.96
C VAL A 358 19.06 22.92 -39.96
N PRO A 359 20.00 23.53 -40.72
CA PRO A 359 19.60 24.48 -41.76
C PRO A 359 18.80 23.74 -42.84
N VAL A 360 17.55 24.11 -43.00
CA VAL A 360 16.69 23.60 -44.09
C VAL A 360 16.81 24.62 -45.24
N SER A 361 17.38 24.20 -46.35
CA SER A 361 17.48 24.97 -47.61
C SER A 361 16.16 24.99 -48.35
#